data_16a1348d9020f0aaedd175b80603d6d1
#
_entry.id   16a1348d9020f0aaedd175b80603d6d1
#
_cell.length_a   1.000
_cell.length_b   1.000
_cell.length_c   1.000
_cell.angle_alpha   90.00
_cell.angle_beta   90.00
_cell.angle_gamma   90.00
#
_symmetry.space_group_name_H-M   'P 1'
#
loop_
_entity.id
_entity.type
_entity.pdbx_description
1 polymer ?
#
loop_
_entity_poly.entity_id
_entity_poly.type
_entity_poly.pdbx_seq_one_letter_code
_entity_poly.pdbx_strand_id
1 'polypeptide(L)'
;MDYSYIDRNVADIRARMNAAAERAGRTDEVLLLAAIKSADVGEIKYLHEALGVNDVGENRVQQLMERYEQIKSDSLNIHFIGKLQTNKVKYIIDKVCMIHSLDSVKLAQQIDTQAKKHGIVMDVLVEVNSGEEENKSGVMPDEVESFCEEISRFDSIRLRGFMTMAPKCEKKEEYCKYFSKTYQLVLDIWTKKLHNIDRPIISMGMSESFEEAIECGSDVVRVGRALFTK
;
A
#
# COMPACT_ATOMS: atom_id res chain seq x y z
N MET A 1 10.94 13.09 -24.24
CA MET A 1 10.11 13.92 -23.33
C MET A 1 10.99 14.43 -22.21
N ASP A 2 10.72 15.60 -21.66
CA ASP A 2 11.47 16.13 -20.53
C ASP A 2 10.82 15.64 -19.21
N TYR A 3 11.56 14.86 -18.44
CA TYR A 3 11.13 14.31 -17.14
C TYR A 3 11.82 14.98 -15.95
N SER A 4 12.52 16.10 -16.15
CA SER A 4 13.27 16.80 -15.10
C SER A 4 12.43 17.20 -13.88
N TYR A 5 11.11 17.35 -14.07
CA TYR A 5 10.19 17.59 -12.95
C TYR A 5 10.07 16.34 -12.03
N ILE A 6 10.16 15.13 -12.59
CA ILE A 6 10.12 13.88 -11.77
C ILE A 6 11.39 13.79 -10.95
N ASP A 7 12.57 14.15 -11.51
CA ASP A 7 13.83 14.19 -10.74
C ASP A 7 13.72 15.08 -9.51
N ARG A 8 13.21 16.30 -9.71
CA ARG A 8 13.02 17.26 -8.61
C ARG A 8 12.01 16.76 -7.59
N ASN A 9 10.89 16.21 -8.05
CA ASN A 9 9.83 15.74 -7.17
C ASN A 9 10.29 14.53 -6.35
N VAL A 10 10.99 13.56 -6.95
CA VAL A 10 11.55 12.39 -6.24
C VAL A 10 12.59 12.83 -5.21
N ALA A 11 13.48 13.75 -5.58
CA ALA A 11 14.49 14.27 -4.66
C ALA A 11 13.86 15.00 -3.46
N ASP A 12 12.85 15.86 -3.70
CA ASP A 12 12.11 16.55 -2.63
C ASP A 12 11.39 15.56 -1.71
N ILE A 13 10.66 14.59 -2.29
CA ILE A 13 9.93 13.60 -1.50
C ILE A 13 10.88 12.77 -0.65
N ARG A 14 11.99 12.28 -1.21
CA ARG A 14 12.99 11.51 -0.45
C ARG A 14 13.62 12.34 0.68
N ALA A 15 13.94 13.61 0.43
CA ALA A 15 14.47 14.50 1.45
C ALA A 15 13.48 14.71 2.61
N ARG A 16 12.20 14.90 2.29
CA ARG A 16 11.14 15.05 3.30
C ARG A 16 10.84 13.76 4.05
N MET A 17 10.89 12.60 3.37
CA MET A 17 10.78 11.29 4.02
C MET A 17 11.90 11.08 5.04
N ASN A 18 13.15 11.37 4.66
CA ASN A 18 14.30 11.26 5.55
C ASN A 18 14.17 12.20 6.75
N ALA A 19 13.81 13.46 6.53
CA ALA A 19 13.60 14.43 7.61
C ALA A 19 12.49 13.99 8.58
N ALA A 20 11.38 13.39 8.07
CA ALA A 20 10.32 12.85 8.92
C ALA A 20 10.80 11.64 9.74
N ALA A 21 11.59 10.73 9.13
CA ALA A 21 12.17 9.59 9.81
C ALA A 21 13.14 10.04 10.92
N GLU A 22 13.99 11.04 10.65
CA GLU A 22 14.89 11.64 11.66
C GLU A 22 14.11 12.26 12.83
N ARG A 23 13.03 13.03 12.57
CA ARG A 23 12.17 13.59 13.64
C ARG A 23 11.54 12.50 14.50
N ALA A 24 11.23 11.35 13.91
CA ALA A 24 10.69 10.18 14.62
C ALA A 24 11.75 9.30 15.28
N GLY A 25 13.05 9.64 15.16
CA GLY A 25 14.15 8.83 15.68
C GLY A 25 14.28 7.45 15.02
N ARG A 26 13.79 7.30 13.77
CA ARG A 26 13.82 6.04 13.01
C ARG A 26 15.13 5.89 12.25
N THR A 27 15.63 4.65 12.23
CA THR A 27 16.83 4.26 11.46
C THR A 27 16.52 3.26 10.37
N ASP A 28 15.29 2.72 10.35
CA ASP A 28 14.79 1.80 9.34
C ASP A 28 14.33 2.58 8.09
N GLU A 29 14.49 1.94 6.93
CA GLU A 29 14.08 2.52 5.66
C GLU A 29 12.56 2.53 5.52
N VAL A 30 12.01 3.66 5.07
CA VAL A 30 10.60 3.78 4.71
C VAL A 30 10.47 3.67 3.19
N LEU A 31 9.64 2.74 2.73
CA LEU A 31 9.44 2.50 1.31
C LEU A 31 8.60 3.60 0.66
N LEU A 32 9.14 4.21 -0.40
CA LEU A 32 8.37 5.05 -1.31
C LEU A 32 7.67 4.18 -2.36
N LEU A 33 6.36 4.01 -2.24
CA LEU A 33 5.52 3.38 -3.24
C LEU A 33 4.90 4.45 -4.13
N ALA A 34 5.28 4.46 -5.41
CA ALA A 34 4.80 5.44 -6.37
C ALA A 34 3.40 5.07 -6.88
N ALA A 35 2.37 5.83 -6.49
CA ALA A 35 1.01 5.63 -6.97
C ALA A 35 0.85 6.15 -8.40
N ILE A 36 0.88 5.24 -9.38
CA ILE A 36 1.02 5.53 -10.82
C ILE A 36 -0.30 5.79 -11.56
N LYS A 37 -1.41 5.96 -10.87
CA LYS A 37 -2.75 6.12 -11.48
C LYS A 37 -2.88 7.28 -12.48
N SER A 38 -2.05 8.32 -12.36
CA SER A 38 -2.03 9.49 -13.26
C SER A 38 -0.81 9.53 -14.18
N ALA A 39 0.14 8.62 -14.03
CA ALA A 39 1.35 8.55 -14.81
C ALA A 39 1.12 7.88 -16.16
N ASP A 40 1.85 8.32 -17.18
CA ASP A 40 1.95 7.59 -18.45
C ASP A 40 3.06 6.50 -18.38
N VAL A 41 3.13 5.67 -19.42
CA VAL A 41 4.12 4.56 -19.48
C VAL A 41 5.56 5.10 -19.49
N GLY A 42 5.81 6.22 -20.14
CA GLY A 42 7.14 6.84 -20.21
C GLY A 42 7.60 7.36 -18.85
N GLU A 43 6.70 8.01 -18.11
CA GLU A 43 6.94 8.47 -16.74
C GLU A 43 7.24 7.31 -15.79
N ILE A 44 6.48 6.20 -15.90
CA ILE A 44 6.70 5.00 -15.07
C ILE A 44 8.07 4.38 -15.35
N LYS A 45 8.41 4.21 -16.62
CA LYS A 45 9.73 3.68 -17.01
C LYS A 45 10.86 4.58 -16.52
N TYR A 46 10.73 5.88 -16.72
CA TYR A 46 11.74 6.84 -16.26
C TYR A 46 11.92 6.78 -14.75
N LEU A 47 10.83 6.77 -14.00
CA LEU A 47 10.85 6.67 -12.54
C LEU A 47 11.58 5.40 -12.07
N HIS A 48 11.34 4.27 -12.73
CA HIS A 48 11.96 2.99 -12.42
C HIS A 48 13.43 2.93 -12.88
N GLU A 49 13.67 3.13 -14.18
CA GLU A 49 14.97 2.86 -14.81
C GLU A 49 16.02 3.93 -14.47
N ALA A 50 15.63 5.20 -14.36
CA ALA A 50 16.54 6.30 -14.11
C ALA A 50 16.67 6.68 -12.64
N LEU A 51 15.58 6.55 -11.84
CA LEU A 51 15.54 7.04 -10.46
C LEU A 51 15.49 5.90 -9.40
N GLY A 52 15.44 4.64 -9.86
CA GLY A 52 15.49 3.48 -8.98
C GLY A 52 14.29 3.37 -8.03
N VAL A 53 13.11 3.86 -8.45
CA VAL A 53 11.87 3.64 -7.71
C VAL A 53 11.24 2.35 -8.24
N ASN A 54 11.45 1.27 -7.51
CA ASN A 54 11.09 -0.08 -7.95
C ASN A 54 9.70 -0.53 -7.51
N ASP A 55 9.05 0.21 -6.62
CA ASP A 55 7.74 -0.14 -6.07
C ASP A 55 6.68 0.85 -6.58
N VAL A 56 5.74 0.33 -7.35
CA VAL A 56 4.66 1.13 -7.93
C VAL A 56 3.30 0.59 -7.53
N GLY A 57 2.35 1.49 -7.30
CA GLY A 57 1.00 1.17 -6.86
C GLY A 57 -0.05 1.52 -7.91
N GLU A 58 -0.84 0.53 -8.32
CA GLU A 58 -1.96 0.72 -9.24
C GLU A 58 -3.30 0.68 -8.50
N ASN A 59 -4.20 1.57 -8.90
CA ASN A 59 -5.52 1.70 -8.29
C ASN A 59 -6.65 1.02 -9.06
N ARG A 60 -6.46 0.76 -10.36
CA ARG A 60 -7.53 0.26 -11.24
C ARG A 60 -7.05 -0.93 -12.07
N VAL A 61 -7.75 -2.05 -11.94
CA VAL A 61 -7.44 -3.28 -12.69
C VAL A 61 -7.39 -3.03 -14.21
N GLN A 62 -8.35 -2.29 -14.74
CA GLN A 62 -8.40 -1.96 -16.16
C GLN A 62 -7.11 -1.24 -16.62
N GLN A 63 -6.71 -0.20 -15.89
CA GLN A 63 -5.53 0.60 -16.20
C GLN A 63 -4.24 -0.22 -16.10
N LEU A 64 -4.15 -1.13 -15.12
CA LEU A 64 -3.04 -2.08 -15.04
C LEU A 64 -2.99 -2.95 -16.31
N MET A 65 -4.10 -3.53 -16.69
CA MET A 65 -4.15 -4.44 -17.85
C MET A 65 -3.76 -3.77 -19.16
N GLU A 66 -4.16 -2.51 -19.37
CA GLU A 66 -3.83 -1.72 -20.56
C GLU A 66 -2.33 -1.45 -20.73
N ARG A 67 -1.58 -1.35 -19.62
CA ARG A 67 -0.17 -0.96 -19.65
C ARG A 67 0.81 -2.00 -19.14
N TYR A 68 0.34 -3.11 -18.55
CA TYR A 68 1.16 -4.12 -17.90
C TYR A 68 2.31 -4.60 -18.79
N GLU A 69 2.02 -5.02 -20.03
CA GLU A 69 3.03 -5.52 -20.97
C GLU A 69 4.10 -4.48 -21.34
N GLN A 70 3.78 -3.20 -21.17
CA GLN A 70 4.69 -2.09 -21.50
C GLN A 70 5.57 -1.71 -20.31
N ILE A 71 5.13 -1.96 -19.06
CA ILE A 71 5.85 -1.55 -17.85
C ILE A 71 6.49 -2.71 -17.08
N LYS A 72 6.06 -3.97 -17.33
CA LYS A 72 6.58 -5.13 -16.61
C LYS A 72 8.10 -5.26 -16.75
N SER A 73 8.76 -5.53 -15.65
CA SER A 73 10.19 -5.76 -15.54
C SER A 73 10.45 -6.67 -14.34
N ASP A 74 11.51 -7.45 -14.36
CA ASP A 74 11.88 -8.35 -13.25
C ASP A 74 12.23 -7.58 -11.97
N SER A 75 12.60 -6.31 -12.09
CA SER A 75 12.96 -5.43 -10.97
C SER A 75 11.84 -4.47 -10.58
N LEU A 76 10.68 -4.47 -11.26
CA LEU A 76 9.56 -3.60 -10.93
C LEU A 76 8.50 -4.37 -10.13
N ASN A 77 8.31 -3.98 -8.88
CA ASN A 77 7.28 -4.49 -8.00
C ASN A 77 5.98 -3.73 -8.23
N ILE A 78 4.96 -4.39 -8.75
CA ILE A 78 3.66 -3.79 -8.96
C ILE A 78 2.74 -4.18 -7.80
N HIS A 79 2.29 -3.21 -7.03
CA HIS A 79 1.33 -3.38 -5.95
C HIS A 79 -0.07 -2.97 -6.40
N PHE A 80 -1.11 -3.64 -5.93
CA PHE A 80 -2.47 -3.17 -6.12
C PHE A 80 -2.95 -2.47 -4.85
N ILE A 81 -3.26 -1.18 -4.95
CA ILE A 81 -3.56 -0.31 -3.79
C ILE A 81 -4.97 0.31 -3.84
N GLY A 82 -5.76 -0.01 -4.86
CA GLY A 82 -7.14 0.46 -4.97
C GLY A 82 -8.16 -0.60 -4.55
N LYS A 83 -9.44 -0.22 -4.48
CA LYS A 83 -10.52 -1.17 -4.15
C LYS A 83 -10.60 -2.28 -5.18
N LEU A 84 -10.43 -3.53 -4.73
CA LEU A 84 -10.43 -4.70 -5.59
C LEU A 84 -11.79 -5.41 -5.56
N GLN A 85 -12.46 -5.46 -6.70
CA GLN A 85 -13.67 -6.26 -6.85
C GLN A 85 -13.32 -7.75 -7.01
N THR A 86 -14.08 -8.64 -6.38
CA THR A 86 -13.85 -10.09 -6.42
C THR A 86 -13.75 -10.67 -7.84
N ASN A 87 -14.62 -10.22 -8.75
CA ASN A 87 -14.62 -10.66 -10.16
C ASN A 87 -13.39 -10.17 -10.95
N LYS A 88 -12.63 -9.23 -10.42
CA LYS A 88 -11.44 -8.66 -11.05
C LYS A 88 -10.12 -9.30 -10.60
N VAL A 89 -10.12 -10.04 -9.49
CA VAL A 89 -8.92 -10.70 -8.93
C VAL A 89 -8.18 -11.51 -9.99
N LYS A 90 -8.90 -12.31 -10.78
CA LYS A 90 -8.34 -13.18 -11.83
C LYS A 90 -7.48 -12.48 -12.89
N TYR A 91 -7.62 -11.17 -13.05
CA TYR A 91 -6.86 -10.40 -14.05
C TYR A 91 -5.50 -9.92 -13.55
N ILE A 92 -5.34 -9.82 -12.23
CA ILE A 92 -4.14 -9.20 -11.62
C ILE A 92 -3.34 -10.16 -10.74
N ILE A 93 -3.88 -11.32 -10.38
CA ILE A 93 -3.31 -12.20 -9.36
C ILE A 93 -1.88 -12.67 -9.68
N ASP A 94 -1.54 -12.81 -10.95
CA ASP A 94 -0.23 -13.19 -11.46
C ASP A 94 0.63 -11.99 -11.93
N LYS A 95 0.17 -10.76 -11.69
CA LYS A 95 0.79 -9.53 -12.20
C LYS A 95 1.22 -8.55 -11.12
N VAL A 96 0.78 -8.80 -9.90
CA VAL A 96 1.09 -7.93 -8.74
C VAL A 96 1.82 -8.73 -7.68
N CYS A 97 2.75 -8.10 -6.99
CA CYS A 97 3.49 -8.73 -5.90
C CYS A 97 2.72 -8.68 -4.57
N MET A 98 1.81 -7.70 -4.39
CA MET A 98 1.06 -7.50 -3.15
C MET A 98 -0.26 -6.78 -3.40
N ILE A 99 -1.31 -7.15 -2.65
CA ILE A 99 -2.61 -6.46 -2.63
C ILE A 99 -2.77 -5.78 -1.27
N HIS A 100 -2.90 -4.44 -1.27
CA HIS A 100 -3.00 -3.64 -0.04
C HIS A 100 -4.44 -3.43 0.45
N SER A 101 -5.43 -3.87 -0.30
CA SER A 101 -6.84 -3.52 -0.13
C SER A 101 -7.73 -4.71 0.22
N LEU A 102 -7.21 -5.63 1.05
CA LEU A 102 -8.01 -6.75 1.52
C LEU A 102 -8.98 -6.27 2.63
N ASP A 103 -10.28 -6.24 2.31
CA ASP A 103 -11.33 -5.67 3.16
C ASP A 103 -12.49 -6.64 3.49
N SER A 104 -12.46 -7.87 2.98
CA SER A 104 -13.54 -8.83 3.22
C SER A 104 -13.11 -10.29 3.01
N VAL A 105 -13.73 -11.19 3.76
CA VAL A 105 -13.52 -12.65 3.64
C VAL A 105 -13.85 -13.14 2.24
N LYS A 106 -14.90 -12.59 1.62
CA LYS A 106 -15.26 -12.92 0.23
C LYS A 106 -14.15 -12.57 -0.75
N LEU A 107 -13.47 -11.45 -0.54
CA LEU A 107 -12.32 -11.07 -1.36
C LEU A 107 -11.14 -11.99 -1.07
N ALA A 108 -10.85 -12.31 0.19
CA ALA A 108 -9.81 -13.26 0.59
C ALA A 108 -10.01 -14.62 -0.08
N GLN A 109 -11.23 -15.17 0.01
CA GLN A 109 -11.56 -16.44 -0.64
C GLN A 109 -11.32 -16.43 -2.15
N GLN A 110 -11.63 -15.32 -2.82
CA GLN A 110 -11.38 -15.18 -4.26
C GLN A 110 -9.89 -15.06 -4.58
N ILE A 111 -9.11 -14.33 -3.75
CA ILE A 111 -7.65 -14.24 -3.88
C ILE A 111 -7.03 -15.63 -3.71
N ASP A 112 -7.36 -16.34 -2.64
CA ASP A 112 -6.88 -17.70 -2.38
C ASP A 112 -7.18 -18.65 -3.54
N THR A 113 -8.42 -18.62 -4.03
CA THR A 113 -8.85 -19.45 -5.16
C THR A 113 -8.03 -19.17 -6.43
N GLN A 114 -7.76 -17.91 -6.75
CA GLN A 114 -6.99 -17.55 -7.93
C GLN A 114 -5.49 -17.80 -7.71
N ALA A 115 -4.96 -17.51 -6.54
CA ALA A 115 -3.56 -17.80 -6.19
C ALA A 115 -3.25 -19.30 -6.30
N LYS A 116 -4.12 -20.17 -5.78
CA LYS A 116 -4.03 -21.63 -5.96
C LYS A 116 -3.98 -22.06 -7.42
N LYS A 117 -4.82 -21.48 -8.29
CA LYS A 117 -4.82 -21.77 -9.72
C LYS A 117 -3.52 -21.43 -10.42
N HIS A 118 -2.81 -20.40 -9.94
CA HIS A 118 -1.53 -19.93 -10.48
C HIS A 118 -0.33 -20.55 -9.74
N GLY A 119 -0.55 -21.38 -8.71
CA GLY A 119 0.53 -21.99 -7.92
C GLY A 119 1.36 -20.99 -7.13
N ILE A 120 0.77 -19.87 -6.70
CA ILE A 120 1.43 -18.80 -5.95
C ILE A 120 0.80 -18.61 -4.57
N VAL A 121 1.53 -17.94 -3.68
CA VAL A 121 1.02 -17.39 -2.43
C VAL A 121 1.01 -15.87 -2.57
N MET A 122 -0.17 -15.25 -2.44
CA MET A 122 -0.35 -13.81 -2.60
C MET A 122 -0.13 -13.08 -1.29
N ASP A 123 0.79 -12.12 -1.30
CA ASP A 123 0.99 -11.21 -0.18
C ASP A 123 -0.15 -10.19 -0.10
N VAL A 124 -0.70 -9.98 1.09
CA VAL A 124 -1.80 -9.04 1.30
C VAL A 124 -1.59 -8.16 2.52
N LEU A 125 -2.12 -6.94 2.47
CA LEU A 125 -2.35 -6.11 3.64
C LEU A 125 -3.87 -5.99 3.88
N VAL A 126 -4.27 -6.05 5.14
CA VAL A 126 -5.65 -5.76 5.55
C VAL A 126 -5.88 -4.26 5.49
N GLU A 127 -6.88 -3.82 4.74
CA GLU A 127 -7.30 -2.41 4.73
C GLU A 127 -8.14 -2.13 5.98
N VAL A 128 -7.67 -1.21 6.83
CA VAL A 128 -8.34 -0.79 8.06
C VAL A 128 -9.07 0.53 7.81
N ASN A 129 -10.36 0.57 8.12
CA ASN A 129 -11.18 1.78 8.10
C ASN A 129 -10.93 2.61 9.38
N SER A 130 -9.78 3.29 9.44
CA SER A 130 -9.38 4.07 10.62
C SER A 130 -10.27 5.27 10.93
N GLY A 131 -11.03 5.73 9.93
CA GLY A 131 -11.99 6.82 10.07
C GLY A 131 -13.34 6.37 10.60
N GLU A 132 -13.62 5.06 10.63
CA GLU A 132 -14.91 4.47 11.03
C GLU A 132 -16.09 5.02 10.22
N GLU A 133 -15.85 5.33 8.93
CA GLU A 133 -16.86 5.85 8.01
C GLU A 133 -17.59 4.70 7.32
N GLU A 134 -18.88 4.52 7.56
CA GLU A 134 -19.70 3.41 7.02
C GLU A 134 -19.65 3.25 5.49
N ASN A 135 -19.44 4.35 4.78
CA ASN A 135 -19.43 4.38 3.31
C ASN A 135 -18.02 4.20 2.69
N LYS A 136 -17.01 3.90 3.50
CA LYS A 136 -15.63 3.68 3.04
C LYS A 136 -15.27 2.20 3.07
N SER A 137 -14.23 1.85 2.30
CA SER A 137 -13.63 0.51 2.33
C SER A 137 -12.84 0.30 3.61
N GLY A 138 -12.55 -0.96 3.88
CA GLY A 138 -11.73 -1.37 5.01
C GLY A 138 -12.55 -2.05 6.11
N VAL A 139 -11.87 -2.89 6.86
CA VAL A 139 -12.42 -3.58 8.04
C VAL A 139 -12.49 -2.60 9.21
N MET A 140 -13.59 -2.62 9.96
CA MET A 140 -13.72 -1.76 11.14
C MET A 140 -12.68 -2.14 12.19
N PRO A 141 -12.11 -1.18 12.95
CA PRO A 141 -11.02 -1.45 13.88
C PRO A 141 -11.29 -2.57 14.89
N ASP A 142 -12.51 -2.66 15.40
CA ASP A 142 -12.96 -3.69 16.35
C ASP A 142 -13.15 -5.08 15.71
N GLU A 143 -13.28 -5.16 14.39
CA GLU A 143 -13.42 -6.42 13.65
C GLU A 143 -12.09 -6.94 13.09
N VAL A 144 -11.01 -6.14 13.09
CA VAL A 144 -9.74 -6.49 12.42
C VAL A 144 -9.13 -7.77 12.98
N GLU A 145 -9.18 -7.98 14.29
CA GLU A 145 -8.62 -9.17 14.93
C GLU A 145 -9.32 -10.45 14.46
N SER A 146 -10.64 -10.49 14.56
CA SER A 146 -11.44 -11.64 14.10
C SER A 146 -11.32 -11.87 12.61
N PHE A 147 -11.24 -10.79 11.84
CA PHE A 147 -10.98 -10.86 10.40
C PHE A 147 -9.62 -11.50 10.09
N CYS A 148 -8.56 -11.11 10.80
CA CYS A 148 -7.25 -11.71 10.66
C CYS A 148 -7.27 -13.22 10.98
N GLU A 149 -7.95 -13.65 12.05
CA GLU A 149 -8.12 -15.07 12.38
C GLU A 149 -8.84 -15.84 11.26
N GLU A 150 -9.84 -15.23 10.63
CA GLU A 150 -10.58 -15.84 9.55
C GLU A 150 -9.74 -16.00 8.28
N ILE A 151 -9.00 -14.98 7.89
CA ILE A 151 -8.13 -15.03 6.70
C ILE A 151 -6.90 -15.94 6.88
N SER A 152 -6.46 -16.22 8.12
CA SER A 152 -5.36 -17.13 8.40
C SER A 152 -5.61 -18.57 7.94
N ARG A 153 -6.87 -18.91 7.65
CA ARG A 153 -7.29 -20.24 7.18
C ARG A 153 -7.06 -20.46 5.68
N PHE A 154 -6.66 -19.42 4.96
CA PHE A 154 -6.40 -19.50 3.51
C PHE A 154 -4.92 -19.79 3.23
N ASP A 155 -4.62 -20.95 2.64
CA ASP A 155 -3.24 -21.44 2.43
C ASP A 155 -2.45 -20.65 1.40
N SER A 156 -3.13 -20.00 0.44
CA SER A 156 -2.48 -19.24 -0.65
C SER A 156 -2.56 -17.73 -0.47
N ILE A 157 -2.83 -17.29 0.76
CA ILE A 157 -2.71 -15.90 1.20
C ILE A 157 -1.65 -15.82 2.29
N ARG A 158 -0.80 -14.82 2.19
CA ARG A 158 0.14 -14.46 3.25
C ARG A 158 -0.15 -13.05 3.73
N LEU A 159 -0.67 -12.94 4.95
CA LEU A 159 -0.84 -11.64 5.60
C LEU A 159 0.54 -11.04 5.91
N ARG A 160 0.80 -9.84 5.38
CA ARG A 160 2.07 -9.12 5.58
C ARG A 160 1.92 -7.92 6.51
N GLY A 161 0.70 -7.48 6.78
CA GLY A 161 0.46 -6.31 7.61
C GLY A 161 -0.84 -5.61 7.27
N PHE A 162 -0.84 -4.28 7.41
CA PHE A 162 -2.05 -3.47 7.36
C PHE A 162 -1.87 -2.22 6.50
N MET A 163 -2.95 -1.79 5.90
CA MET A 163 -3.02 -0.54 5.15
C MET A 163 -4.17 0.30 5.69
N THR A 164 -3.97 1.61 5.73
CA THR A 164 -5.08 2.54 5.99
C THR A 164 -5.02 3.79 5.12
N MET A 165 -6.19 4.38 4.92
CA MET A 165 -6.37 5.72 4.38
C MET A 165 -7.09 6.57 5.42
N ALA A 166 -6.39 7.55 5.99
CA ALA A 166 -7.03 8.51 6.87
C ALA A 166 -8.09 9.33 6.12
N PRO A 167 -9.17 9.74 6.76
CA PRO A 167 -10.07 10.76 6.24
C PRO A 167 -9.32 12.02 5.84
N LYS A 168 -9.90 12.83 4.95
CA LYS A 168 -9.30 14.11 4.60
C LYS A 168 -9.39 15.05 5.81
N CYS A 169 -8.24 15.50 6.29
CA CYS A 169 -8.12 16.41 7.42
C CYS A 169 -7.85 17.84 6.94
N GLU A 170 -8.29 18.83 7.70
CA GLU A 170 -7.99 20.24 7.43
C GLU A 170 -6.58 20.61 7.86
N LYS A 171 -6.13 20.04 8.99
CA LYS A 171 -4.79 20.24 9.55
C LYS A 171 -3.99 18.96 9.47
N LYS A 172 -2.69 19.10 9.22
CA LYS A 172 -1.77 17.96 9.09
C LYS A 172 -1.68 17.14 10.38
N GLU A 173 -1.68 17.78 11.53
CA GLU A 173 -1.60 17.13 12.84
C GLU A 173 -2.79 16.19 13.12
N GLU A 174 -3.93 16.42 12.47
CA GLU A 174 -5.11 15.58 12.62
C GLU A 174 -4.90 14.18 12.01
N TYR A 175 -4.05 14.06 10.98
CA TYR A 175 -3.69 12.76 10.40
C TYR A 175 -3.03 11.83 11.42
N CYS A 176 -2.21 12.37 12.32
CA CYS A 176 -1.55 11.59 13.36
C CYS A 176 -2.53 10.83 14.26
N LYS A 177 -3.74 11.38 14.50
CA LYS A 177 -4.78 10.69 15.27
C LYS A 177 -5.16 9.35 14.62
N TYR A 178 -5.37 9.32 13.32
CA TYR A 178 -5.76 8.12 12.58
C TYR A 178 -4.59 7.17 12.41
N PHE A 179 -3.40 7.69 12.12
CA PHE A 179 -2.21 6.89 11.93
C PHE A 179 -1.74 6.23 13.23
N SER A 180 -1.71 6.97 14.34
CA SER A 180 -1.37 6.42 15.66
C SER A 180 -2.39 5.37 16.12
N LYS A 181 -3.69 5.59 15.87
CA LYS A 181 -4.73 4.60 16.17
C LYS A 181 -4.51 3.31 15.40
N THR A 182 -4.20 3.40 14.10
CA THR A 182 -3.89 2.24 13.27
C THR A 182 -2.62 1.54 13.74
N TYR A 183 -1.57 2.31 14.02
CA TYR A 183 -0.30 1.76 14.51
C TYR A 183 -0.49 0.99 15.81
N GLN A 184 -1.23 1.54 16.79
CA GLN A 184 -1.52 0.88 18.06
C GLN A 184 -2.32 -0.41 17.85
N LEU A 185 -3.36 -0.37 17.01
CA LEU A 185 -4.15 -1.56 16.67
C LEU A 185 -3.27 -2.68 16.09
N VAL A 186 -2.34 -2.32 15.20
CA VAL A 186 -1.40 -3.30 14.60
C VAL A 186 -0.50 -3.90 15.66
N LEU A 187 0.04 -3.09 16.59
CA LEU A 187 0.86 -3.58 17.70
C LEU A 187 0.08 -4.54 18.61
N ASP A 188 -1.17 -4.19 18.93
CA ASP A 188 -2.03 -5.03 19.79
C ASP A 188 -2.31 -6.39 19.14
N ILE A 189 -2.59 -6.43 17.84
CA ILE A 189 -2.80 -7.67 17.09
C ILE A 189 -1.49 -8.47 16.98
N TRP A 190 -0.38 -7.80 16.68
CA TRP A 190 0.92 -8.46 16.52
C TRP A 190 1.41 -9.10 17.82
N THR A 191 1.26 -8.43 18.97
CA THR A 191 1.65 -8.99 20.27
C THR A 191 0.89 -10.26 20.65
N LYS A 192 -0.30 -10.46 20.12
CA LYS A 192 -1.11 -11.68 20.33
C LYS A 192 -0.61 -12.89 19.51
N LYS A 193 0.40 -12.71 18.64
CA LYS A 193 1.00 -13.75 17.79
C LYS A 193 -0.04 -14.55 16.96
N LEU A 194 -1.09 -13.88 16.53
CA LEU A 194 -2.17 -14.49 15.74
C LEU A 194 -1.69 -14.92 14.33
N HIS A 195 -0.51 -14.49 13.91
CA HIS A 195 0.08 -14.80 12.61
C HIS A 195 1.59 -15.02 12.74
N ASN A 196 2.14 -15.86 11.85
CA ASN A 196 3.58 -16.08 11.70
C ASN A 196 4.23 -14.89 10.94
N ILE A 197 4.00 -13.66 11.43
CA ILE A 197 4.59 -12.43 10.88
C ILE A 197 5.63 -11.95 11.88
N ASP A 198 6.90 -11.94 11.49
CA ASP A 198 7.97 -11.44 12.34
C ASP A 198 7.81 -9.95 12.65
N ARG A 199 7.46 -9.15 11.63
CA ARG A 199 7.10 -7.73 11.74
C ARG A 199 6.03 -7.38 10.70
N PRO A 200 4.89 -6.82 11.11
CA PRO A 200 3.86 -6.38 10.18
C PRO A 200 4.30 -5.11 9.42
N ILE A 201 4.00 -5.08 8.12
CA ILE A 201 4.15 -3.89 7.29
C ILE A 201 2.97 -2.95 7.56
N ILE A 202 3.25 -1.68 7.80
CA ILE A 202 2.23 -0.64 7.95
C ILE A 202 2.30 0.31 6.77
N SER A 203 1.28 0.25 5.90
CA SER A 203 1.17 1.09 4.71
C SER A 203 0.16 2.21 4.97
N MET A 204 0.63 3.43 5.22
CA MET A 204 -0.21 4.59 5.44
C MET A 204 0.49 5.88 5.01
N GLY A 205 -0.29 6.94 4.77
CA GLY A 205 0.22 8.20 4.26
C GLY A 205 0.22 8.31 2.73
N MET A 206 -0.15 9.48 2.25
CA MET A 206 -0.23 9.85 0.83
C MET A 206 0.45 11.21 0.60
N SER A 207 0.37 11.77 -0.60
CA SER A 207 1.05 13.02 -0.99
C SER A 207 0.89 14.18 0.01
N GLU A 208 -0.22 14.24 0.73
CA GLU A 208 -0.53 15.33 1.68
C GLU A 208 -0.21 14.98 3.15
N SER A 209 0.08 13.70 3.46
CA SER A 209 0.17 13.20 4.85
C SER A 209 1.28 12.16 5.08
N PHE A 210 2.21 12.00 4.14
CA PHE A 210 3.23 10.96 4.26
C PHE A 210 4.26 11.26 5.37
N GLU A 211 4.54 12.52 5.64
CA GLU A 211 5.46 12.92 6.71
C GLU A 211 4.89 12.52 8.07
N GLU A 212 3.63 12.91 8.35
CA GLU A 212 2.91 12.55 9.56
C GLU A 212 2.76 11.02 9.70
N ALA A 213 2.55 10.32 8.59
CA ALA A 213 2.48 8.86 8.59
C ALA A 213 3.82 8.22 8.99
N ILE A 214 4.94 8.73 8.47
CA ILE A 214 6.29 8.27 8.84
C ILE A 214 6.55 8.50 10.33
N GLU A 215 6.21 9.67 10.84
CA GLU A 215 6.34 10.02 12.25
C GLU A 215 5.49 9.12 13.16
N CYS A 216 4.36 8.62 12.63
CA CYS A 216 3.48 7.67 13.33
C CYS A 216 3.80 6.18 13.03
N GLY A 217 4.93 5.86 12.41
CA GLY A 217 5.41 4.49 12.24
C GLY A 217 5.05 3.80 10.93
N SER A 218 4.72 4.54 9.85
CA SER A 218 4.51 3.95 8.52
C SER A 218 5.77 3.33 7.95
N ASP A 219 5.67 2.11 7.41
CA ASP A 219 6.76 1.44 6.68
C ASP A 219 6.69 1.72 5.17
N VAL A 220 5.49 2.02 4.66
CA VAL A 220 5.24 2.27 3.23
C VAL A 220 4.38 3.52 3.07
N VAL A 221 4.88 4.52 2.35
CA VAL A 221 4.10 5.70 1.96
C VAL A 221 3.73 5.64 0.48
N ARG A 222 2.48 5.98 0.15
CA ARG A 222 1.94 5.88 -1.20
C ARG A 222 1.79 7.26 -1.82
N VAL A 223 2.79 7.68 -2.56
CA VAL A 223 2.84 9.04 -3.14
C VAL A 223 2.54 9.00 -4.64
N GLY A 224 1.61 9.80 -5.09
CA GLY A 224 1.23 9.88 -6.51
C GLY A 224 1.26 11.30 -7.04
N ARG A 225 0.32 12.14 -6.63
CA ARG A 225 0.18 13.51 -7.12
C ARG A 225 1.50 14.29 -7.04
N ALA A 226 2.16 14.26 -5.90
CA ALA A 226 3.41 14.98 -5.70
C ALA A 226 4.56 14.50 -6.62
N LEU A 227 4.55 13.24 -7.07
CA LEU A 227 5.56 12.72 -8.00
C LEU A 227 5.38 13.21 -9.43
N PHE A 228 4.12 13.32 -9.91
CA PHE A 228 3.81 13.53 -11.33
C PHE A 228 3.23 14.92 -11.64
N THR A 229 3.24 15.86 -10.70
CA THR A 229 2.88 17.27 -10.95
C THR A 229 4.06 17.99 -11.60
N LYS A 230 3.79 18.66 -12.74
CA LYS A 230 4.75 19.49 -13.48
C LYS A 230 4.90 20.85 -12.86
#